data_189dc333940ccf5c2956efff9366c549
#
_entry.id   189dc333940ccf5c2956efff9366c549
#
_cell.length_a   1.000
_cell.length_b   1.000
_cell.length_c   1.000
_cell.angle_alpha   90.00
_cell.angle_beta   90.00
_cell.angle_gamma   90.00
#
_symmetry.space_group_name_H-M   'P 1'
#
loop_
_entity.id
_entity.type
_entity.pdbx_description
1 polymer ?
#
loop_
_entity_poly.entity_id
_entity_poly.type
_entity_poly.pdbx_seq_one_letter_code
_entity_poly.pdbx_strand_id
1 'polypeptide(L)'
;MEALVLGWYILVETGSVLLLTMFGALLFLGTLLSPMLGVVADRIGQRRLMCILRTFYVALSSVVVMVTLSGNLTPELVLAIALISGLVRPSENGIRSSLMASLVPASLLLTATSLSRTTVDSARVVGALVGSSLFVIFGITATYLVIFALFCLGLTFTLAIVINVGQDSGVRLPKVFPYLSPWKELCEGLRYVWKTPHLQAAIWIAVVVNFTAFPLSIGLLPYVAREVYGTDQTGLGYLMASFAIGSLMGSIILGVFGHRIRPARAMIIFAIVWHVFLMLFVFVDQLLLGMLLIGLSGLAHNLSLVPLVGLLMRTSEPTFRGRVMGIRMLAIYTLPVSLMVAGWLIDMINFHRTMTLYMLTGITLTLIIAMRWRKSLLRKDAIANRI
;
A
#
# COMPACT_ATOMS: atom_id res chain seq x y z
N MET A 1 -0.20 -12.94 -2.61
CA MET A 1 0.19 -14.33 -2.30
C MET A 1 1.38 -14.37 -1.32
N GLU A 2 2.59 -13.97 -1.71
CA GLU A 2 3.83 -14.08 -0.91
C GLU A 2 3.69 -13.57 0.53
N ALA A 3 3.29 -12.32 0.75
CA ALA A 3 3.13 -11.74 2.07
C ALA A 3 2.08 -12.46 2.95
N LEU A 4 1.03 -13.02 2.33
CA LEU A 4 0.02 -13.82 3.01
C LEU A 4 0.62 -15.15 3.50
N VAL A 5 1.32 -15.86 2.60
CA VAL A 5 1.90 -17.18 2.88
C VAL A 5 2.99 -17.08 3.94
N LEU A 6 3.94 -16.16 3.78
CA LEU A 6 5.04 -15.99 4.74
C LEU A 6 4.59 -15.43 6.09
N GLY A 7 3.64 -14.48 6.08
CA GLY A 7 3.10 -13.93 7.32
C GLY A 7 2.35 -14.99 8.14
N TRP A 8 1.59 -15.84 7.47
CA TRP A 8 0.96 -16.99 8.10
C TRP A 8 1.98 -17.99 8.66
N TYR A 9 3.00 -18.33 7.85
CA TYR A 9 4.07 -19.24 8.26
C TYR A 9 4.75 -18.76 9.55
N ILE A 10 5.17 -17.47 9.60
CA ILE A 10 5.80 -16.92 10.83
C ILE A 10 4.88 -17.08 12.04
N LEU A 11 3.61 -16.75 11.90
CA LEU A 11 2.67 -16.81 13.00
C LEU A 11 2.45 -18.26 13.48
N VAL A 12 2.36 -19.22 12.57
CA VAL A 12 2.12 -20.62 12.90
C VAL A 12 3.35 -21.24 13.57
N GLU A 13 4.55 -21.02 13.03
CA GLU A 13 5.78 -21.60 13.55
C GLU A 13 6.23 -20.98 14.89
N THR A 14 6.03 -19.67 15.06
CA THR A 14 6.57 -18.98 16.24
C THR A 14 5.53 -18.68 17.31
N GLY A 15 4.24 -18.66 16.96
CA GLY A 15 3.17 -18.18 17.86
C GLY A 15 3.30 -16.70 18.25
N SER A 16 4.30 -15.97 17.72
CA SER A 16 4.63 -14.61 18.14
C SER A 16 3.98 -13.56 17.25
N VAL A 17 3.10 -12.73 17.83
CA VAL A 17 2.54 -11.57 17.15
C VAL A 17 3.61 -10.51 16.87
N LEU A 18 4.63 -10.42 17.73
CA LEU A 18 5.73 -9.47 17.54
C LEU A 18 6.55 -9.81 16.29
N LEU A 19 6.85 -11.09 16.04
CA LEU A 19 7.56 -11.52 14.82
C LEU A 19 6.69 -11.34 13.58
N LEU A 20 5.37 -11.56 13.66
CA LEU A 20 4.45 -11.27 12.58
C LEU A 20 4.44 -9.77 12.23
N THR A 21 4.35 -8.90 13.25
CA THR A 21 4.34 -7.45 13.02
C THR A 21 5.70 -6.94 12.54
N MET A 22 6.79 -7.54 13.00
CA MET A 22 8.14 -7.28 12.49
C MET A 22 8.26 -7.68 11.01
N PHE A 23 7.77 -8.85 10.61
CA PHE A 23 7.69 -9.25 9.21
C PHE A 23 6.94 -8.21 8.37
N GLY A 24 5.75 -7.80 8.82
CA GLY A 24 4.97 -6.76 8.15
C GLY A 24 5.72 -5.43 8.03
N ALA A 25 6.43 -5.01 9.10
CA ALA A 25 7.22 -3.79 9.10
C ALA A 25 8.39 -3.85 8.10
N LEU A 26 9.10 -4.97 8.04
CA LEU A 26 10.23 -5.19 7.12
C LEU A 26 9.81 -5.07 5.65
N LEU A 27 8.60 -5.51 5.28
CA LEU A 27 8.08 -5.39 3.91
C LEU A 27 7.93 -3.95 3.41
N PHE A 28 7.89 -2.96 4.31
CA PHE A 28 7.75 -1.54 3.95
C PHE A 28 9.02 -0.71 4.18
N LEU A 29 10.10 -1.32 4.66
CA LEU A 29 11.31 -0.60 5.06
C LEU A 29 11.96 0.17 3.91
N GLY A 30 11.92 -0.36 2.69
CA GLY A 30 12.53 0.24 1.50
C GLY A 30 11.77 1.44 0.92
N THR A 31 10.64 1.85 1.51
CA THR A 31 9.96 3.07 1.05
C THR A 31 10.89 4.29 1.13
N LEU A 32 11.87 4.34 2.08
CA LEU A 32 12.92 5.38 2.17
C LEU A 32 13.86 5.38 0.95
N LEU A 33 14.13 4.21 0.39
CA LEU A 33 15.02 4.07 -0.75
C LEU A 33 14.32 4.37 -2.09
N SER A 34 12.99 4.46 -2.09
CA SER A 34 12.19 4.67 -3.29
C SER A 34 12.63 5.91 -4.11
N PRO A 35 12.93 7.09 -3.51
CA PRO A 35 13.42 8.24 -4.27
C PRO A 35 14.79 7.99 -4.93
N MET A 36 15.67 7.24 -4.24
CA MET A 36 17.01 6.91 -4.78
C MET A 36 16.90 5.99 -5.99
N LEU A 37 16.02 4.97 -5.94
CA LEU A 37 15.76 4.09 -7.06
C LEU A 37 15.06 4.81 -8.23
N GLY A 38 14.30 5.88 -7.97
CA GLY A 38 13.81 6.78 -9.00
C GLY A 38 14.95 7.45 -9.78
N VAL A 39 15.93 7.99 -9.09
CA VAL A 39 17.13 8.59 -9.72
C VAL A 39 17.94 7.55 -10.52
N VAL A 40 18.05 6.33 -10.00
CA VAL A 40 18.68 5.21 -10.73
C VAL A 40 17.89 4.88 -11.99
N ALA A 41 16.53 4.86 -11.91
CA ALA A 41 15.67 4.63 -13.07
C ALA A 41 15.89 5.65 -14.20
N ASP A 42 16.08 6.92 -13.83
CA ASP A 42 16.34 8.00 -14.78
C ASP A 42 17.73 7.85 -15.48
N ARG A 43 18.72 7.27 -14.78
CA ARG A 43 20.08 7.07 -15.31
C ARG A 43 20.22 5.84 -16.21
N ILE A 44 19.71 4.69 -15.77
CA ILE A 44 19.88 3.41 -16.50
C ILE A 44 18.69 3.07 -17.40
N GLY A 45 17.60 3.85 -17.31
CA GLY A 45 16.33 3.63 -18.03
C GLY A 45 15.36 2.77 -17.22
N GLN A 46 14.10 3.21 -17.23
CA GLN A 46 13.01 2.61 -16.43
C GLN A 46 12.77 1.14 -16.73
N ARG A 47 12.83 0.74 -18.03
CA ARG A 47 12.71 -0.66 -18.45
C ARG A 47 13.84 -1.53 -17.92
N ARG A 48 15.08 -1.07 -18.04
CA ARG A 48 16.26 -1.82 -17.55
C ARG A 48 16.18 -2.04 -16.05
N LEU A 49 15.85 -0.99 -15.30
CA LEU A 49 15.66 -1.12 -13.85
C LEU A 49 14.53 -2.08 -13.51
N MET A 50 13.40 -2.03 -14.22
CA MET A 50 12.27 -2.96 -14.00
C MET A 50 12.68 -4.41 -14.27
N CYS A 51 13.49 -4.69 -15.33
CA CYS A 51 14.04 -6.01 -15.58
C CYS A 51 14.95 -6.47 -14.43
N ILE A 52 15.85 -5.61 -13.94
CA ILE A 52 16.74 -5.91 -12.80
C ILE A 52 15.90 -6.28 -11.57
N LEU A 53 14.87 -5.49 -11.22
CA LEU A 53 13.99 -5.76 -10.08
C LEU A 53 13.23 -7.09 -10.25
N ARG A 54 12.72 -7.39 -11.45
CA ARG A 54 12.05 -8.65 -11.74
C ARG A 54 12.98 -9.84 -11.65
N THR A 55 14.20 -9.74 -12.18
CA THR A 55 15.23 -10.79 -12.03
C THR A 55 15.56 -11.02 -10.57
N PHE A 56 15.66 -9.95 -9.80
CA PHE A 56 15.90 -10.04 -8.36
C PHE A 56 14.76 -10.81 -7.64
N TYR A 57 13.48 -10.55 -7.95
CA TYR A 57 12.36 -11.31 -7.36
C TYR A 57 12.34 -12.77 -7.81
N VAL A 58 12.69 -13.05 -9.06
CA VAL A 58 12.85 -14.43 -9.54
C VAL A 58 13.95 -15.15 -8.74
N ALA A 59 15.11 -14.52 -8.56
CA ALA A 59 16.20 -15.09 -7.78
C ALA A 59 15.80 -15.31 -6.30
N LEU A 60 15.16 -14.32 -5.68
CA LEU A 60 14.72 -14.42 -4.29
C LEU A 60 13.66 -15.52 -4.11
N SER A 61 12.68 -15.60 -5.01
CA SER A 61 11.65 -16.66 -4.96
C SER A 61 12.23 -18.04 -5.25
N SER A 62 13.28 -18.18 -6.09
CA SER A 62 13.98 -19.45 -6.31
C SER A 62 14.70 -19.93 -5.04
N VAL A 63 15.31 -19.02 -4.29
CA VAL A 63 15.92 -19.34 -2.98
C VAL A 63 14.86 -19.88 -2.02
N VAL A 64 13.69 -19.24 -1.94
CA VAL A 64 12.60 -19.74 -1.08
C VAL A 64 12.13 -21.13 -1.52
N VAL A 65 11.97 -21.37 -2.83
CA VAL A 65 11.61 -22.70 -3.35
C VAL A 65 12.65 -23.74 -2.94
N MET A 66 13.95 -23.46 -3.11
CA MET A 66 15.01 -24.39 -2.73
C MET A 66 15.00 -24.70 -1.23
N VAL A 67 14.82 -23.68 -0.39
CA VAL A 67 14.78 -23.83 1.07
C VAL A 67 13.54 -24.60 1.51
N THR A 68 12.37 -24.36 0.89
CA THR A 68 11.15 -25.11 1.21
C THR A 68 11.23 -26.57 0.74
N LEU A 69 11.87 -26.85 -0.41
CA LEU A 69 12.10 -28.22 -0.89
C LEU A 69 13.07 -29.01 0.01
N SER A 70 14.08 -28.35 0.58
CA SER A 70 15.01 -28.97 1.53
C SER A 70 14.44 -29.13 2.95
N GLY A 71 13.23 -28.62 3.21
CA GLY A 71 12.61 -28.65 4.55
C GLY A 71 13.28 -27.74 5.59
N ASN A 72 14.18 -26.84 5.18
CA ASN A 72 15.00 -26.00 6.06
C ASN A 72 14.48 -24.56 6.16
N LEU A 73 13.19 -24.33 5.92
CA LEU A 73 12.62 -23.00 6.08
C LEU A 73 12.55 -22.63 7.57
N THR A 74 13.18 -21.53 7.95
CA THR A 74 13.16 -21.01 9.32
C THR A 74 12.54 -19.62 9.38
N PRO A 75 11.97 -19.21 10.52
CA PRO A 75 11.41 -17.87 10.70
C PRO A 75 12.44 -16.76 10.44
N GLU A 76 13.70 -16.95 10.82
CA GLU A 76 14.78 -15.99 10.60
C GLU A 76 15.06 -15.78 9.11
N LEU A 77 15.06 -16.87 8.32
CA LEU A 77 15.19 -16.78 6.87
C LEU A 77 14.02 -16.01 6.24
N VAL A 78 12.79 -16.25 6.72
CA VAL A 78 11.62 -15.52 6.24
C VAL A 78 11.71 -14.04 6.57
N LEU A 79 12.18 -13.66 7.76
CA LEU A 79 12.43 -12.26 8.12
C LEU A 79 13.54 -11.65 7.26
N ALA A 80 14.62 -12.37 6.97
CA ALA A 80 15.67 -11.90 6.07
C ALA A 80 15.13 -11.69 4.64
N ILE A 81 14.32 -12.60 4.12
CA ILE A 81 13.65 -12.47 2.82
C ILE A 81 12.70 -11.27 2.81
N ALA A 82 11.93 -11.06 3.88
CA ALA A 82 11.05 -9.90 4.03
C ALA A 82 11.84 -8.59 4.03
N LEU A 83 12.96 -8.52 4.74
CA LEU A 83 13.86 -7.37 4.73
C LEU A 83 14.37 -7.06 3.33
N ILE A 84 14.95 -8.07 2.66
CA ILE A 84 15.56 -7.94 1.35
C ILE A 84 14.51 -7.56 0.28
N SER A 85 13.34 -8.22 0.27
CA SER A 85 12.24 -7.89 -0.64
C SER A 85 11.63 -6.52 -0.33
N GLY A 86 11.50 -6.20 0.97
CA GLY A 86 10.93 -4.95 1.44
C GLY A 86 11.78 -3.72 1.11
N LEU A 87 13.10 -3.84 0.95
CA LEU A 87 13.98 -2.74 0.50
C LEU A 87 13.67 -2.31 -0.95
N VAL A 88 13.19 -3.23 -1.78
CA VAL A 88 13.00 -3.01 -3.22
C VAL A 88 11.55 -2.76 -3.60
N ARG A 89 10.62 -3.46 -2.96
CA ARG A 89 9.19 -3.53 -3.29
C ARG A 89 8.47 -2.18 -3.42
N PRO A 90 8.65 -1.19 -2.52
CA PRO A 90 7.93 0.08 -2.61
C PRO A 90 8.27 0.89 -3.87
N SER A 91 9.48 0.73 -4.39
CA SER A 91 9.98 1.46 -5.56
C SER A 91 9.39 0.95 -6.87
N GLU A 92 9.00 -0.32 -6.95
CA GLU A 92 8.43 -0.94 -8.15
C GLU A 92 7.19 -0.20 -8.66
N ASN A 93 6.32 0.24 -7.75
CA ASN A 93 5.09 0.96 -8.12
C ASN A 93 5.40 2.30 -8.79
N GLY A 94 6.40 3.03 -8.33
CA GLY A 94 6.84 4.30 -8.91
C GLY A 94 7.43 4.10 -10.30
N ILE A 95 8.35 3.13 -10.44
CA ILE A 95 9.02 2.81 -11.71
C ILE A 95 8.00 2.32 -12.75
N ARG A 96 7.06 1.45 -12.34
CA ARG A 96 5.99 0.96 -13.23
C ARG A 96 5.10 2.09 -13.72
N SER A 97 4.71 3.02 -12.85
CA SER A 97 3.88 4.16 -13.22
C SER A 97 4.62 5.09 -14.19
N SER A 98 5.91 5.31 -13.97
CA SER A 98 6.78 6.12 -14.83
C SER A 98 6.99 5.45 -16.20
N LEU A 99 7.24 4.14 -16.22
CA LEU A 99 7.37 3.37 -17.46
C LEU A 99 6.05 3.40 -18.26
N MET A 100 4.91 3.24 -17.61
CA MET A 100 3.62 3.34 -18.28
C MET A 100 3.39 4.73 -18.87
N ALA A 101 3.78 5.80 -18.16
CA ALA A 101 3.67 7.16 -18.65
C ALA A 101 4.57 7.44 -19.88
N SER A 102 5.68 6.71 -20.02
CA SER A 102 6.57 6.81 -21.19
C SER A 102 6.10 6.01 -22.40
N LEU A 103 5.21 5.03 -22.22
CA LEU A 103 4.72 4.14 -23.27
C LEU A 103 3.37 4.56 -23.85
N VAL A 104 2.58 5.35 -23.11
CA VAL A 104 1.19 5.68 -23.46
C VAL A 104 1.06 7.16 -23.79
N PRO A 105 0.37 7.53 -24.90
CA PRO A 105 0.08 8.92 -25.23
C PRO A 105 -0.62 9.65 -24.09
N ALA A 106 -0.35 10.95 -23.92
CA ALA A 106 -0.90 11.77 -22.83
C ALA A 106 -2.44 11.73 -22.75
N SER A 107 -3.13 11.63 -23.90
CA SER A 107 -4.59 11.51 -24.01
C SER A 107 -5.15 10.24 -23.38
N LEU A 108 -4.38 9.14 -23.37
CA LEU A 108 -4.78 7.83 -22.84
C LEU A 108 -4.21 7.54 -21.45
N LEU A 109 -3.41 8.45 -20.88
CA LEU A 109 -2.69 8.23 -19.63
C LEU A 109 -3.65 7.99 -18.46
N LEU A 110 -4.76 8.71 -18.41
CA LEU A 110 -5.78 8.54 -17.36
C LEU A 110 -6.43 7.15 -17.44
N THR A 111 -6.79 6.71 -18.65
CA THR A 111 -7.38 5.39 -18.89
C THR A 111 -6.39 4.28 -18.53
N ALA A 112 -5.13 4.41 -18.94
CA ALA A 112 -4.08 3.44 -18.65
C ALA A 112 -3.80 3.34 -17.13
N THR A 113 -3.76 4.46 -16.40
CA THR A 113 -3.58 4.46 -14.95
C THR A 113 -4.77 3.83 -14.23
N SER A 114 -5.99 4.13 -14.66
CA SER A 114 -7.21 3.52 -14.09
C SER A 114 -7.24 2.01 -14.33
N LEU A 115 -6.94 1.55 -15.54
CA LEU A 115 -6.88 0.13 -15.89
C LEU A 115 -5.78 -0.59 -15.08
N SER A 116 -4.59 0.01 -14.98
CA SER A 116 -3.50 -0.53 -14.16
C SER A 116 -3.91 -0.67 -12.69
N ARG A 117 -4.64 0.30 -12.14
CA ARG A 117 -5.13 0.25 -10.76
C ARG A 117 -6.14 -0.88 -10.56
N THR A 118 -7.13 -0.99 -11.46
CA THR A 118 -8.12 -2.07 -11.43
C THR A 118 -7.45 -3.44 -11.52
N THR A 119 -6.45 -3.61 -12.40
CA THR A 119 -5.67 -4.85 -12.53
C THR A 119 -4.96 -5.21 -11.23
N VAL A 120 -4.34 -4.23 -10.55
CA VAL A 120 -3.66 -4.47 -9.26
C VAL A 120 -4.65 -4.89 -8.18
N ASP A 121 -5.78 -4.21 -8.07
CA ASP A 121 -6.79 -4.51 -7.06
C ASP A 121 -7.45 -5.87 -7.33
N SER A 122 -7.75 -6.22 -8.61
CA SER A 122 -8.22 -7.55 -9.01
C SER A 122 -7.18 -8.64 -8.71
N ALA A 123 -5.91 -8.39 -9.01
CA ALA A 123 -4.83 -9.34 -8.71
C ALA A 123 -4.65 -9.58 -7.21
N ARG A 124 -4.96 -8.59 -6.35
CA ARG A 124 -4.98 -8.78 -4.89
C ARG A 124 -6.07 -9.74 -4.46
N VAL A 125 -7.29 -9.60 -5.01
CA VAL A 125 -8.41 -10.51 -4.72
C VAL A 125 -8.05 -11.94 -5.13
N VAL A 126 -7.68 -12.12 -6.40
CA VAL A 126 -7.32 -13.45 -6.94
C VAL A 126 -6.11 -14.01 -6.19
N GLY A 127 -5.10 -13.20 -5.93
CA GLY A 127 -3.90 -13.61 -5.21
C GLY A 127 -4.15 -14.01 -3.76
N ALA A 128 -5.13 -13.41 -3.08
CA ALA A 128 -5.51 -13.82 -1.74
C ALA A 128 -6.23 -15.17 -1.75
N LEU A 129 -7.22 -15.34 -2.62
CA LEU A 129 -8.01 -16.57 -2.71
C LEU A 129 -7.18 -17.76 -3.23
N VAL A 130 -6.51 -17.58 -4.37
CA VAL A 130 -5.69 -18.65 -4.97
C VAL A 130 -4.50 -18.98 -4.07
N GLY A 131 -3.85 -17.98 -3.49
CA GLY A 131 -2.70 -18.18 -2.61
C GLY A 131 -3.04 -18.95 -1.34
N SER A 132 -4.15 -18.61 -0.69
CA SER A 132 -4.62 -19.35 0.50
C SER A 132 -5.05 -20.78 0.16
N SER A 133 -5.82 -20.95 -0.91
CA SER A 133 -6.28 -22.29 -1.34
C SER A 133 -5.11 -23.21 -1.74
N LEU A 134 -4.15 -22.71 -2.53
CA LEU A 134 -2.95 -23.47 -2.89
C LEU A 134 -2.15 -23.89 -1.67
N PHE A 135 -2.01 -23.00 -0.69
CA PHE A 135 -1.25 -23.32 0.52
C PHE A 135 -1.95 -24.42 1.35
N VAL A 136 -3.26 -24.35 1.51
CA VAL A 136 -4.01 -25.34 2.30
C VAL A 136 -4.02 -26.71 1.61
N ILE A 137 -4.14 -26.75 0.27
CA ILE A 137 -4.25 -28.00 -0.47
C ILE A 137 -2.88 -28.64 -0.71
N PHE A 138 -1.88 -27.85 -1.10
CA PHE A 138 -0.59 -28.34 -1.59
C PHE A 138 0.62 -27.92 -0.75
N GLY A 139 0.39 -27.15 0.31
CA GLY A 139 1.44 -26.66 1.21
C GLY A 139 2.26 -25.51 0.66
N ILE A 140 3.27 -25.09 1.44
CA ILE A 140 4.07 -23.89 1.17
C ILE A 140 4.92 -24.04 -0.10
N THR A 141 5.51 -25.20 -0.33
CA THR A 141 6.42 -25.44 -1.45
C THR A 141 5.72 -25.30 -2.80
N ALA A 142 4.54 -25.95 -2.96
CA ALA A 142 3.77 -25.86 -4.20
C ALA A 142 3.28 -24.42 -4.43
N THR A 143 2.86 -23.74 -3.38
CA THR A 143 2.45 -22.33 -3.46
C THR A 143 3.60 -21.44 -3.92
N TYR A 144 4.82 -21.67 -3.42
CA TYR A 144 6.00 -20.92 -3.84
C TYR A 144 6.47 -21.25 -5.25
N LEU A 145 6.28 -22.47 -5.74
CA LEU A 145 6.50 -22.81 -7.15
C LEU A 145 5.60 -22.00 -8.08
N VAL A 146 4.33 -21.81 -7.71
CA VAL A 146 3.39 -20.95 -8.46
C VAL A 146 3.83 -19.48 -8.39
N ILE A 147 4.24 -18.98 -7.21
CA ILE A 147 4.74 -17.61 -7.06
C ILE A 147 5.99 -17.39 -7.92
N PHE A 148 6.94 -18.33 -7.91
CA PHE A 148 8.13 -18.31 -8.75
C PHE A 148 7.78 -18.27 -10.25
N ALA A 149 6.87 -19.14 -10.70
CA ALA A 149 6.41 -19.16 -12.09
C ALA A 149 5.76 -17.82 -12.50
N LEU A 150 4.96 -17.20 -11.61
CA LEU A 150 4.38 -15.88 -11.86
C LEU A 150 5.44 -14.76 -11.93
N PHE A 151 6.49 -14.82 -11.14
CA PHE A 151 7.61 -13.88 -11.25
C PHE A 151 8.40 -14.08 -12.55
N CYS A 152 8.65 -15.33 -12.96
CA CYS A 152 9.27 -15.64 -14.27
C CYS A 152 8.41 -15.11 -15.42
N LEU A 153 7.09 -15.33 -15.37
CA LEU A 153 6.16 -14.81 -16.37
C LEU A 153 6.16 -13.28 -16.41
N GLY A 154 6.20 -12.63 -15.24
CA GLY A 154 6.32 -11.18 -15.14
C GLY A 154 7.63 -10.65 -15.73
N LEU A 155 8.75 -11.36 -15.54
CA LEU A 155 10.04 -11.02 -16.13
C LEU A 155 10.00 -11.16 -17.67
N THR A 156 9.47 -12.27 -18.19
CA THR A 156 9.37 -12.49 -19.65
C THR A 156 8.54 -11.39 -20.33
N PHE A 157 7.37 -11.02 -19.75
CA PHE A 157 6.59 -9.90 -20.27
C PHE A 157 7.34 -8.57 -20.20
N THR A 158 8.11 -8.32 -19.15
CA THR A 158 8.89 -7.08 -19.03
C THR A 158 10.03 -7.03 -20.07
N LEU A 159 10.66 -8.16 -20.35
CA LEU A 159 11.68 -8.30 -21.41
C LEU A 159 11.08 -8.11 -22.80
N ALA A 160 9.83 -8.52 -23.03
CA ALA A 160 9.13 -8.37 -24.30
C ALA A 160 8.68 -6.91 -24.58
N ILE A 161 8.73 -6.00 -23.60
CA ILE A 161 8.41 -4.58 -23.83
C ILE A 161 9.45 -3.97 -24.78
N VAL A 162 9.02 -3.59 -25.99
CA VAL A 162 9.85 -2.87 -26.95
C VAL A 162 9.63 -1.36 -26.75
N ILE A 163 10.67 -0.65 -26.36
CA ILE A 163 10.66 0.81 -26.34
C ILE A 163 11.21 1.27 -27.70
N ASN A 164 10.33 1.74 -28.58
CA ASN A 164 10.75 2.42 -29.80
C ASN A 164 11.36 3.78 -29.43
N VAL A 165 12.68 3.83 -29.40
CA VAL A 165 13.48 5.04 -29.07
C VAL A 165 13.34 6.13 -30.15
N GLY A 166 12.55 5.91 -31.21
CA GLY A 166 12.49 6.74 -32.40
C GLY A 166 11.25 7.61 -32.60
N GLN A 167 10.26 7.58 -31.71
CA GLN A 167 9.15 8.54 -31.81
C GLN A 167 9.29 9.61 -30.73
N ASP A 168 9.66 10.79 -31.19
CA ASP A 168 9.52 12.07 -30.48
C ASP A 168 8.11 12.19 -29.87
N SER A 169 7.85 11.53 -28.77
CA SER A 169 6.85 11.99 -27.85
C SER A 169 7.40 13.29 -27.28
N GLY A 170 6.97 14.41 -27.84
CA GLY A 170 7.42 15.78 -27.51
C GLY A 170 7.16 16.22 -26.06
N VAL A 171 7.03 15.30 -25.16
CA VAL A 171 7.21 15.47 -23.72
C VAL A 171 8.69 15.24 -23.43
N ARG A 172 9.54 16.16 -23.86
CA ARG A 172 10.79 16.39 -23.13
C ARG A 172 10.37 16.65 -21.71
N LEU A 173 10.57 15.65 -20.84
CA LEU A 173 10.63 15.91 -19.41
C LEU A 173 11.50 17.16 -19.26
N PRO A 174 11.02 18.22 -18.59
CA PRO A 174 11.77 19.46 -18.51
C PRO A 174 13.18 19.06 -18.08
N LYS A 175 14.17 19.49 -18.93
CA LYS A 175 15.58 19.30 -18.66
C LYS A 175 15.80 19.62 -17.20
N VAL A 176 16.30 18.62 -16.51
CA VAL A 176 16.91 18.68 -15.19
C VAL A 176 17.15 20.12 -14.76
N PHE A 177 16.29 20.63 -13.88
CA PHE A 177 16.63 21.78 -13.05
C PHE A 177 17.99 21.46 -12.39
N PRO A 178 18.91 22.42 -12.24
CA PRO A 178 20.19 22.19 -11.60
C PRO A 178 19.91 21.45 -10.28
N TYR A 179 20.52 20.28 -10.13
CA TYR A 179 20.31 19.37 -8.99
C TYR A 179 20.46 20.14 -7.69
N LEU A 180 19.38 20.63 -7.14
CA LEU A 180 19.33 20.94 -5.72
C LEU A 180 19.54 19.59 -5.01
N SER A 181 20.38 19.59 -3.98
CA SER A 181 20.56 18.40 -3.14
C SER A 181 19.16 17.83 -2.82
N PRO A 182 18.93 16.51 -2.92
CA PRO A 182 17.62 15.89 -2.61
C PRO A 182 17.07 16.32 -1.25
N TRP A 183 17.97 16.63 -0.34
CA TRP A 183 17.65 17.17 0.99
C TRP A 183 17.06 18.59 0.92
N LYS A 184 17.59 19.45 0.06
CA LYS A 184 17.03 20.80 -0.13
C LYS A 184 15.63 20.75 -0.74
N GLU A 185 15.41 19.88 -1.73
CA GLU A 185 14.10 19.68 -2.33
C GLU A 185 13.06 19.16 -1.33
N LEU A 186 13.46 18.25 -0.46
CA LEU A 186 12.62 17.75 0.62
C LEU A 186 12.26 18.88 1.60
N CYS A 187 13.26 19.67 2.03
CA CYS A 187 13.05 20.79 2.94
C CYS A 187 12.14 21.89 2.33
N GLU A 188 12.31 22.20 1.05
CA GLU A 188 11.42 23.13 0.34
C GLU A 188 10.00 22.58 0.22
N GLY A 189 9.84 21.31 -0.11
CA GLY A 189 8.54 20.64 -0.14
C GLY A 189 7.86 20.65 1.24
N LEU A 190 8.59 20.33 2.30
CA LEU A 190 8.10 20.40 3.68
C LEU A 190 7.66 21.83 4.04
N ARG A 191 8.49 22.84 3.72
CA ARG A 191 8.14 24.25 3.96
C ARG A 191 6.88 24.66 3.19
N TYR A 192 6.72 24.21 1.94
CA TYR A 192 5.54 24.47 1.14
C TYR A 192 4.28 23.82 1.74
N VAL A 193 4.35 22.55 2.14
CA VAL A 193 3.25 21.86 2.82
C VAL A 193 2.89 22.55 4.13
N TRP A 194 3.89 22.93 4.93
CA TRP A 194 3.67 23.62 6.22
C TRP A 194 3.05 25.01 6.09
N LYS A 195 3.25 25.69 4.97
CA LYS A 195 2.61 26.98 4.67
C LYS A 195 1.20 26.82 4.08
N THR A 196 0.80 25.60 3.70
CA THR A 196 -0.45 25.35 2.97
C THR A 196 -1.40 24.48 3.81
N PRO A 197 -2.37 25.10 4.53
CA PRO A 197 -3.17 24.42 5.57
C PRO A 197 -3.94 23.18 5.10
N HIS A 198 -4.49 23.17 3.87
CA HIS A 198 -5.21 22.02 3.34
C HIS A 198 -4.29 20.84 2.96
N LEU A 199 -3.04 21.12 2.54
CA LEU A 199 -2.03 20.08 2.30
C LEU A 199 -1.55 19.48 3.62
N GLN A 200 -1.35 20.32 4.67
CA GLN A 200 -1.05 19.83 6.01
C GLN A 200 -2.11 18.83 6.50
N ALA A 201 -3.40 19.22 6.41
CA ALA A 201 -4.49 18.38 6.84
C ALA A 201 -4.48 17.01 6.12
N ALA A 202 -4.27 17.01 4.79
CA ALA A 202 -4.22 15.78 4.01
C ALA A 202 -3.01 14.90 4.39
N ILE A 203 -1.83 15.49 4.60
CA ILE A 203 -0.64 14.75 5.02
C ILE A 203 -0.82 14.18 6.44
N TRP A 204 -1.38 14.95 7.38
CA TRP A 204 -1.66 14.45 8.72
C TRP A 204 -2.69 13.32 8.73
N ILE A 205 -3.74 13.38 7.89
CA ILE A 205 -4.67 12.25 7.73
C ILE A 205 -3.94 11.03 7.17
N ALA A 206 -3.04 11.21 6.18
CA ALA A 206 -2.23 10.10 5.67
C ALA A 206 -1.36 9.48 6.79
N VAL A 207 -0.73 10.27 7.64
CA VAL A 207 0.04 9.80 8.81
C VAL A 207 -0.88 9.02 9.76
N VAL A 208 -2.02 9.58 10.15
CA VAL A 208 -2.96 8.97 11.10
C VAL A 208 -3.44 7.61 10.59
N VAL A 209 -3.93 7.51 9.36
CA VAL A 209 -4.46 6.23 8.84
C VAL A 209 -3.37 5.17 8.67
N ASN A 210 -2.15 5.57 8.28
CA ASN A 210 -1.01 4.64 8.21
C ASN A 210 -0.58 4.16 9.59
N PHE A 211 -0.70 4.99 10.61
CA PHE A 211 -0.36 4.61 11.97
C PHE A 211 -1.46 3.79 12.65
N THR A 212 -2.74 4.07 12.42
CA THR A 212 -3.83 3.52 13.22
C THR A 212 -4.68 2.47 12.50
N ALA A 213 -5.00 2.64 11.21
CA ALA A 213 -5.92 1.76 10.48
C ALA A 213 -5.20 0.65 9.68
N PHE A 214 -4.09 0.97 9.03
CA PHE A 214 -3.36 0.01 8.20
C PHE A 214 -2.78 -1.19 8.93
N PRO A 215 -2.26 -1.07 10.17
CA PRO A 215 -1.74 -2.24 10.90
C PRO A 215 -2.75 -3.36 11.00
N LEU A 216 -4.01 -3.07 11.34
CA LEU A 216 -5.07 -4.07 11.40
C LEU A 216 -5.49 -4.55 10.00
N SER A 217 -5.67 -3.62 9.06
CA SER A 217 -6.19 -3.94 7.72
C SER A 217 -5.26 -4.79 6.86
N ILE A 218 -3.94 -4.79 7.12
CA ILE A 218 -2.94 -5.46 6.29
C ILE A 218 -2.01 -6.36 7.11
N GLY A 219 -1.48 -5.85 8.22
CA GLY A 219 -0.40 -6.54 8.95
C GLY A 219 -0.89 -7.62 9.92
N LEU A 220 -2.02 -7.37 10.60
CA LEU A 220 -2.52 -8.22 11.68
C LEU A 220 -3.64 -9.18 11.26
N LEU A 221 -4.07 -9.20 9.99
CA LEU A 221 -5.10 -10.14 9.53
C LEU A 221 -4.74 -11.61 9.76
N PRO A 222 -3.46 -12.07 9.60
CA PRO A 222 -3.10 -13.44 9.97
C PRO A 222 -3.37 -13.74 11.45
N TYR A 223 -3.05 -12.81 12.35
CA TYR A 223 -3.32 -12.95 13.77
C TYR A 223 -4.84 -13.04 14.05
N VAL A 224 -5.64 -12.17 13.43
CA VAL A 224 -7.10 -12.19 13.60
C VAL A 224 -7.70 -13.50 13.09
N ALA A 225 -7.25 -13.99 11.93
CA ALA A 225 -7.75 -15.24 11.37
C ALA A 225 -7.47 -16.43 12.32
N ARG A 226 -6.27 -16.50 12.87
CA ARG A 226 -5.84 -17.61 13.72
C ARG A 226 -6.37 -17.50 15.15
N GLU A 227 -6.10 -16.37 15.82
CA GLU A 227 -6.30 -16.24 17.26
C GLU A 227 -7.70 -15.72 17.63
N VAL A 228 -8.36 -14.96 16.75
CA VAL A 228 -9.72 -14.43 17.02
C VAL A 228 -10.79 -15.36 16.43
N TYR A 229 -10.63 -15.73 15.15
CA TYR A 229 -11.62 -16.57 14.46
C TYR A 229 -11.32 -18.08 14.53
N GLY A 230 -10.14 -18.49 15.02
CA GLY A 230 -9.76 -19.90 15.08
C GLY A 230 -9.77 -20.60 13.72
N THR A 231 -9.55 -19.85 12.64
CA THR A 231 -9.62 -20.37 11.27
C THR A 231 -8.21 -20.63 10.71
N ASP A 232 -8.17 -21.38 9.62
CA ASP A 232 -6.96 -21.68 8.87
C ASP A 232 -6.57 -20.56 7.91
N GLN A 233 -5.61 -20.83 7.03
CA GLN A 233 -5.17 -19.89 6.02
C GLN A 233 -6.25 -19.57 4.98
N THR A 234 -7.24 -20.43 4.79
CA THR A 234 -8.40 -20.17 3.91
C THR A 234 -9.21 -19.00 4.46
N GLY A 235 -9.49 -18.99 5.75
CA GLY A 235 -10.17 -17.87 6.42
C GLY A 235 -9.39 -16.56 6.32
N LEU A 236 -8.06 -16.60 6.45
CA LEU A 236 -7.21 -15.44 6.16
C LEU A 236 -7.37 -14.98 4.71
N GLY A 237 -7.37 -15.92 3.76
CA GLY A 237 -7.60 -15.62 2.34
C GLY A 237 -8.94 -14.92 2.10
N TYR A 238 -10.01 -15.36 2.76
CA TYR A 238 -11.33 -14.73 2.68
C TYR A 238 -11.35 -13.33 3.26
N LEU A 239 -10.71 -13.10 4.40
CA LEU A 239 -10.60 -11.75 5.00
C LEU A 239 -9.84 -10.79 4.07
N MET A 240 -8.68 -11.21 3.54
CA MET A 240 -7.90 -10.38 2.63
C MET A 240 -8.62 -10.13 1.30
N ALA A 241 -9.30 -11.13 0.76
CA ALA A 241 -10.12 -10.98 -0.45
C ALA A 241 -11.29 -10.02 -0.21
N SER A 242 -11.99 -10.13 0.93
CA SER A 242 -13.08 -9.23 1.30
C SER A 242 -12.62 -7.78 1.37
N PHE A 243 -11.48 -7.50 2.01
CA PHE A 243 -10.89 -6.16 2.03
C PHE A 243 -10.58 -5.66 0.61
N ALA A 244 -9.97 -6.51 -0.23
CA ALA A 244 -9.60 -6.16 -1.59
C ALA A 244 -10.83 -5.92 -2.49
N ILE A 245 -11.89 -6.72 -2.34
CA ILE A 245 -13.18 -6.54 -3.03
C ILE A 245 -13.80 -5.20 -2.63
N GLY A 246 -13.85 -4.90 -1.33
CA GLY A 246 -14.35 -3.61 -0.85
C GLY A 246 -13.55 -2.44 -1.42
N SER A 247 -12.21 -2.54 -1.43
CA SER A 247 -11.34 -1.53 -2.03
C SER A 247 -11.60 -1.36 -3.54
N LEU A 248 -11.78 -2.46 -4.28
CA LEU A 248 -12.13 -2.45 -5.70
C LEU A 248 -13.48 -1.75 -5.94
N MET A 249 -14.50 -2.08 -5.14
CA MET A 249 -15.81 -1.41 -5.19
C MET A 249 -15.68 0.11 -4.94
N GLY A 250 -14.86 0.51 -3.97
CA GLY A 250 -14.55 1.92 -3.72
C GLY A 250 -13.91 2.60 -4.93
N SER A 251 -12.99 1.93 -5.62
CA SER A 251 -12.37 2.43 -6.87
C SER A 251 -13.41 2.62 -7.97
N ILE A 252 -14.32 1.66 -8.15
CA ILE A 252 -15.40 1.74 -9.15
C ILE A 252 -16.35 2.91 -8.84
N ILE A 253 -16.78 3.05 -7.59
CA ILE A 253 -17.65 4.15 -7.15
C ILE A 253 -16.98 5.50 -7.44
N LEU A 254 -15.69 5.64 -7.16
CA LEU A 254 -14.94 6.87 -7.46
C LEU A 254 -14.75 7.08 -8.97
N GLY A 255 -14.61 6.02 -9.74
CA GLY A 255 -14.55 6.12 -11.21
C GLY A 255 -15.85 6.66 -11.81
N VAL A 256 -16.99 6.22 -11.32
CA VAL A 256 -18.32 6.63 -11.82
C VAL A 256 -18.77 7.97 -11.22
N PHE A 257 -18.67 8.12 -9.90
CA PHE A 257 -19.25 9.26 -9.17
C PHE A 257 -18.21 10.29 -8.68
N GLY A 258 -16.91 10.07 -8.96
CA GLY A 258 -15.83 10.91 -8.43
C GLY A 258 -15.93 12.39 -8.78
N HIS A 259 -16.54 12.73 -9.92
CA HIS A 259 -16.80 14.13 -10.32
C HIS A 259 -17.79 14.86 -9.38
N ARG A 260 -18.67 14.14 -8.68
CA ARG A 260 -19.65 14.69 -7.71
C ARG A 260 -19.12 14.73 -6.29
N ILE A 261 -18.00 14.03 -6.02
CA ILE A 261 -17.47 13.87 -4.67
C ILE A 261 -16.58 15.06 -4.31
N ARG A 262 -16.79 15.65 -3.16
CA ARG A 262 -15.95 16.70 -2.57
C ARG A 262 -14.73 16.06 -1.90
N PRO A 263 -13.50 16.20 -2.44
CA PRO A 263 -12.36 15.40 -2.01
C PRO A 263 -11.99 15.59 -0.54
N ALA A 264 -12.02 16.84 -0.05
CA ALA A 264 -11.65 17.13 1.33
C ALA A 264 -12.64 16.54 2.36
N ARG A 265 -13.94 16.55 2.03
CA ARG A 265 -14.96 15.93 2.91
C ARG A 265 -14.88 14.42 2.85
N ALA A 266 -14.76 13.85 1.65
CA ALA A 266 -14.69 12.41 1.46
C ALA A 266 -13.51 11.81 2.22
N MET A 267 -12.29 12.37 2.13
CA MET A 267 -11.12 11.86 2.83
C MET A 267 -11.32 11.80 4.35
N ILE A 268 -12.00 12.81 4.95
CA ILE A 268 -12.25 12.87 6.40
C ILE A 268 -13.34 11.88 6.80
N ILE A 269 -14.51 11.96 6.14
CA ILE A 269 -15.67 11.14 6.48
C ILE A 269 -15.30 9.66 6.35
N PHE A 270 -14.72 9.27 5.22
CA PHE A 270 -14.39 7.87 4.99
C PHE A 270 -13.16 7.41 5.78
N ALA A 271 -12.24 8.29 6.21
CA ALA A 271 -11.23 7.93 7.20
C ALA A 271 -11.87 7.54 8.54
N ILE A 272 -12.84 8.32 9.02
CA ILE A 272 -13.59 8.01 10.26
C ILE A 272 -14.38 6.71 10.09
N VAL A 273 -15.14 6.58 8.99
CA VAL A 273 -15.93 5.38 8.67
C VAL A 273 -15.05 4.13 8.62
N TRP A 274 -13.85 4.22 8.04
CA TRP A 274 -12.89 3.14 8.01
C TRP A 274 -12.49 2.68 9.43
N HIS A 275 -12.13 3.63 10.31
CA HIS A 275 -11.83 3.30 11.71
C HIS A 275 -13.03 2.71 12.46
N VAL A 276 -14.24 3.21 12.20
CA VAL A 276 -15.48 2.66 12.81
C VAL A 276 -15.70 1.21 12.38
N PHE A 277 -15.57 0.89 11.08
CA PHE A 277 -15.70 -0.50 10.63
C PHE A 277 -14.61 -1.40 11.21
N LEU A 278 -13.37 -0.92 11.31
CA LEU A 278 -12.30 -1.66 11.97
C LEU A 278 -12.55 -1.82 13.47
N MET A 279 -13.10 -0.81 14.13
CA MET A 279 -13.49 -0.90 15.53
C MET A 279 -14.55 -1.99 15.76
N LEU A 280 -15.58 -2.02 14.91
CA LEU A 280 -16.61 -3.07 14.97
C LEU A 280 -16.00 -4.45 14.67
N PHE A 281 -15.09 -4.52 13.69
CA PHE A 281 -14.37 -5.76 13.32
C PHE A 281 -13.61 -6.38 14.49
N VAL A 282 -13.02 -5.57 15.37
CA VAL A 282 -12.26 -6.04 16.54
C VAL A 282 -13.13 -6.82 17.54
N PHE A 283 -14.44 -6.54 17.62
CA PHE A 283 -15.34 -7.13 18.59
C PHE A 283 -16.26 -8.23 18.03
N VAL A 284 -16.03 -8.63 16.79
CA VAL A 284 -16.84 -9.67 16.14
C VAL A 284 -16.08 -10.99 16.10
N ASP A 285 -16.71 -12.05 16.62
CA ASP A 285 -16.13 -13.40 16.69
C ASP A 285 -16.59 -14.31 15.53
N GLN A 286 -17.54 -13.85 14.70
CA GLN A 286 -18.05 -14.60 13.56
C GLN A 286 -17.29 -14.23 12.27
N LEU A 287 -16.67 -15.20 11.62
CA LEU A 287 -15.88 -14.99 10.40
C LEU A 287 -16.67 -14.26 9.30
N LEU A 288 -17.93 -14.66 9.05
CA LEU A 288 -18.76 -14.08 7.99
C LEU A 288 -19.02 -12.59 8.22
N LEU A 289 -19.37 -12.21 9.45
CA LEU A 289 -19.57 -10.81 9.82
C LEU A 289 -18.26 -10.03 9.80
N GLY A 290 -17.15 -10.68 10.21
CA GLY A 290 -15.80 -10.13 10.06
C GLY A 290 -15.45 -9.86 8.61
N MET A 291 -15.73 -10.78 7.68
CA MET A 291 -15.54 -10.59 6.23
C MET A 291 -16.34 -9.39 5.71
N LEU A 292 -17.59 -9.23 6.15
CA LEU A 292 -18.41 -8.07 5.76
C LEU A 292 -17.79 -6.75 6.26
N LEU A 293 -17.41 -6.69 7.55
CA LEU A 293 -16.87 -5.47 8.16
C LEU A 293 -15.52 -5.10 7.58
N ILE A 294 -14.61 -6.06 7.35
CA ILE A 294 -13.31 -5.80 6.73
C ILE A 294 -13.48 -5.43 5.25
N GLY A 295 -14.49 -5.95 4.55
CA GLY A 295 -14.85 -5.54 3.20
C GLY A 295 -15.35 -4.09 3.16
N LEU A 296 -16.25 -3.70 4.06
CA LEU A 296 -16.72 -2.32 4.21
C LEU A 296 -15.57 -1.37 4.60
N SER A 297 -14.63 -1.85 5.42
CA SER A 297 -13.42 -1.08 5.74
C SER A 297 -12.54 -0.85 4.50
N GLY A 298 -12.40 -1.86 3.63
CA GLY A 298 -11.68 -1.75 2.35
C GLY A 298 -12.34 -0.73 1.41
N LEU A 299 -13.67 -0.70 1.36
CA LEU A 299 -14.42 0.31 0.59
C LEU A 299 -14.16 1.72 1.15
N ALA A 300 -14.29 1.91 2.47
CA ALA A 300 -14.05 3.19 3.12
C ALA A 300 -12.59 3.64 2.99
N HIS A 301 -11.62 2.72 3.08
CA HIS A 301 -10.21 2.95 2.81
C HIS A 301 -9.99 3.63 1.45
N ASN A 302 -10.56 3.09 0.38
CA ASN A 302 -10.37 3.62 -0.97
C ASN A 302 -11.08 4.95 -1.16
N LEU A 303 -12.33 5.08 -0.63
CA LEU A 303 -13.09 6.32 -0.63
C LEU A 303 -12.45 7.44 0.21
N SER A 304 -11.51 7.12 1.11
CA SER A 304 -10.69 8.09 1.84
C SER A 304 -9.41 8.46 1.09
N LEU A 305 -8.60 7.46 0.71
CA LEU A 305 -7.24 7.69 0.21
C LEU A 305 -7.18 8.20 -1.24
N VAL A 306 -8.09 7.79 -2.11
CA VAL A 306 -8.08 8.28 -3.50
C VAL A 306 -8.43 9.76 -3.57
N PRO A 307 -9.50 10.26 -2.89
CA PRO A 307 -9.76 11.69 -2.79
C PRO A 307 -8.63 12.47 -2.11
N LEU A 308 -7.96 11.90 -1.09
CA LEU A 308 -6.79 12.50 -0.46
C LEU A 308 -5.68 12.78 -1.48
N VAL A 309 -5.32 11.77 -2.29
CA VAL A 309 -4.33 11.94 -3.36
C VAL A 309 -4.78 12.94 -4.39
N GLY A 310 -6.05 12.87 -4.79
CA GLY A 310 -6.66 13.83 -5.71
C GLY A 310 -6.60 15.26 -5.21
N LEU A 311 -6.86 15.49 -3.92
CA LEU A 311 -6.73 16.80 -3.27
C LEU A 311 -5.29 17.30 -3.35
N LEU A 312 -4.32 16.47 -2.93
CA LEU A 312 -2.90 16.83 -2.97
C LEU A 312 -2.45 17.22 -4.39
N MET A 313 -2.82 16.44 -5.41
CA MET A 313 -2.42 16.68 -6.79
C MET A 313 -3.08 17.93 -7.42
N ARG A 314 -4.39 18.13 -7.13
CA ARG A 314 -5.16 19.26 -7.74
C ARG A 314 -4.83 20.60 -7.08
N THR A 315 -4.49 20.62 -5.79
CA THR A 315 -4.30 21.86 -5.04
C THR A 315 -2.84 22.27 -4.90
N SER A 316 -1.90 21.38 -5.25
CA SER A 316 -0.47 21.72 -5.30
C SER A 316 -0.11 22.44 -6.61
N GLU A 317 0.76 23.42 -6.52
CA GLU A 317 1.38 24.04 -7.68
C GLU A 317 2.11 22.99 -8.53
N PRO A 318 2.08 23.09 -9.88
CA PRO A 318 2.70 22.09 -10.76
C PRO A 318 4.16 21.77 -10.40
N THR A 319 4.94 22.76 -10.03
CA THR A 319 6.36 22.66 -9.64
C THR A 319 6.59 21.92 -8.32
N PHE A 320 5.60 21.90 -7.43
CA PHE A 320 5.68 21.25 -6.10
C PHE A 320 4.97 19.90 -6.02
N ARG A 321 4.21 19.46 -7.05
CA ARG A 321 3.44 18.20 -7.02
C ARG A 321 4.29 17.00 -6.68
N GLY A 322 5.46 16.86 -7.31
CA GLY A 322 6.38 15.75 -7.05
C GLY A 322 6.87 15.74 -5.61
N ARG A 323 7.26 16.91 -5.07
CA ARG A 323 7.73 17.06 -3.69
C ARG A 323 6.63 16.75 -2.67
N VAL A 324 5.40 17.23 -2.90
CA VAL A 324 4.22 16.94 -2.04
C VAL A 324 3.91 15.45 -2.04
N MET A 325 3.98 14.79 -3.20
CA MET A 325 3.78 13.34 -3.27
C MET A 325 4.92 12.56 -2.59
N GLY A 326 6.16 13.05 -2.67
CA GLY A 326 7.28 12.51 -1.91
C GLY A 326 7.04 12.59 -0.39
N ILE A 327 6.57 13.73 0.11
CA ILE A 327 6.22 13.90 1.53
C ILE A 327 5.07 12.96 1.94
N ARG A 328 4.07 12.78 1.08
CA ARG A 328 3.01 11.79 1.32
C ARG A 328 3.57 10.37 1.43
N MET A 329 4.58 10.01 0.62
CA MET A 329 5.25 8.71 0.75
C MET A 329 5.97 8.57 2.09
N LEU A 330 6.52 9.64 2.66
CA LEU A 330 7.06 9.61 4.01
C LEU A 330 6.00 9.30 5.07
N ALA A 331 4.73 9.67 4.88
CA ALA A 331 3.66 9.30 5.80
C ALA A 331 3.45 7.78 5.89
N ILE A 332 3.81 7.00 4.85
CA ILE A 332 3.74 5.54 4.86
C ILE A 332 4.74 4.93 5.85
N TYR A 333 5.82 5.67 6.20
CA TYR A 333 6.79 5.20 7.20
C TYR A 333 6.25 5.06 8.61
N THR A 334 5.13 5.68 8.89
CA THR A 334 4.47 5.47 10.18
C THR A 334 3.92 4.05 10.32
N LEU A 335 3.69 3.34 9.21
CA LEU A 335 3.16 1.97 9.21
C LEU A 335 4.15 0.94 9.81
N PRO A 336 5.43 0.83 9.37
CA PRO A 336 6.40 -0.05 10.02
C PRO A 336 6.54 0.20 11.52
N VAL A 337 6.65 1.47 11.91
CA VAL A 337 6.75 1.85 13.33
C VAL A 337 5.48 1.43 14.07
N SER A 338 4.31 1.69 13.50
CA SER A 338 3.04 1.33 14.11
C SER A 338 2.85 -0.18 14.25
N LEU A 339 3.29 -0.97 13.26
CA LEU A 339 3.24 -2.43 13.36
C LEU A 339 4.09 -2.94 14.51
N MET A 340 5.31 -2.43 14.67
CA MET A 340 6.20 -2.80 15.80
C MET A 340 5.57 -2.42 17.15
N VAL A 341 5.01 -1.21 17.25
CA VAL A 341 4.32 -0.75 18.47
C VAL A 341 3.07 -1.60 18.73
N ALA A 342 2.30 -1.94 17.68
CA ALA A 342 1.11 -2.78 17.82
C ALA A 342 1.45 -4.18 18.32
N GLY A 343 2.50 -4.84 17.78
CA GLY A 343 2.95 -6.14 18.23
C GLY A 343 3.33 -6.12 19.71
N TRP A 344 4.15 -5.15 20.11
CA TRP A 344 4.56 -4.98 21.51
C TRP A 344 3.37 -4.70 22.46
N LEU A 345 2.43 -3.85 22.05
CA LEU A 345 1.24 -3.56 22.85
C LEU A 345 0.30 -4.77 22.96
N ILE A 346 0.15 -5.57 21.90
CA ILE A 346 -0.67 -6.77 21.94
C ILE A 346 -0.13 -7.77 22.97
N ASP A 347 1.18 -7.95 23.04
CA ASP A 347 1.82 -8.80 24.05
C ASP A 347 1.60 -8.25 25.46
N MET A 348 1.56 -6.92 25.67
CA MET A 348 1.39 -6.30 26.99
C MET A 348 -0.05 -6.23 27.49
N ILE A 349 -0.98 -5.81 26.63
CA ILE A 349 -2.35 -5.42 27.06
C ILE A 349 -3.47 -6.14 26.30
N ASN A 350 -3.13 -7.09 25.47
CA ASN A 350 -3.91 -7.91 24.52
C ASN A 350 -4.39 -7.19 23.26
N PHE A 351 -4.86 -7.99 22.28
CA PHE A 351 -5.28 -7.53 20.95
C PHE A 351 -6.45 -6.54 20.99
N HIS A 352 -7.54 -6.88 21.70
CA HIS A 352 -8.76 -6.06 21.72
C HIS A 352 -8.51 -4.66 22.28
N ARG A 353 -7.78 -4.56 23.38
CA ARG A 353 -7.42 -3.27 23.99
C ARG A 353 -6.51 -2.45 23.10
N THR A 354 -5.51 -3.08 22.51
CA THR A 354 -4.56 -2.42 21.60
C THR A 354 -5.28 -1.85 20.38
N MET A 355 -6.10 -2.67 19.71
CA MET A 355 -6.80 -2.24 18.50
C MET A 355 -7.88 -1.20 18.83
N THR A 356 -8.56 -1.30 19.95
CA THR A 356 -9.50 -0.26 20.43
C THR A 356 -8.79 1.08 20.62
N LEU A 357 -7.59 1.08 21.25
CA LEU A 357 -6.76 2.27 21.39
C LEU A 357 -6.38 2.87 20.03
N TYR A 358 -5.96 2.03 19.08
CA TYR A 358 -5.60 2.46 17.73
C TYR A 358 -6.80 3.11 17.02
N MET A 359 -7.97 2.48 17.05
CA MET A 359 -9.16 3.00 16.36
C MET A 359 -9.65 4.31 17.01
N LEU A 360 -9.70 4.37 18.33
CA LEU A 360 -10.10 5.59 19.05
C LEU A 360 -9.11 6.74 18.80
N THR A 361 -7.81 6.46 18.84
CA THR A 361 -6.78 7.44 18.51
C THR A 361 -6.93 7.94 17.07
N GLY A 362 -7.17 7.04 16.11
CA GLY A 362 -7.38 7.39 14.71
C GLY A 362 -8.62 8.27 14.50
N ILE A 363 -9.76 7.94 15.11
CA ILE A 363 -10.99 8.74 15.05
C ILE A 363 -10.73 10.11 15.68
N THR A 364 -10.18 10.14 16.90
CA THR A 364 -9.95 11.39 17.65
C THR A 364 -9.01 12.33 16.89
N LEU A 365 -7.87 11.83 16.41
CA LEU A 365 -6.92 12.64 15.64
C LEU A 365 -7.53 13.12 14.31
N THR A 366 -8.29 12.28 13.62
CA THR A 366 -8.99 12.68 12.38
C THR A 366 -10.01 13.79 12.65
N LEU A 367 -10.76 13.71 13.75
CA LEU A 367 -11.68 14.77 14.16
C LEU A 367 -10.96 16.07 14.54
N ILE A 368 -9.86 15.99 15.27
CA ILE A 368 -9.02 17.16 15.61
C ILE A 368 -8.51 17.84 14.34
N ILE A 369 -8.00 17.06 13.37
CA ILE A 369 -7.54 17.57 12.06
C ILE A 369 -8.71 18.23 11.32
N ALA A 370 -9.87 17.58 11.27
CA ALA A 370 -11.06 18.12 10.62
C ALA A 370 -11.50 19.47 11.22
N MET A 371 -11.50 19.58 12.54
CA MET A 371 -11.86 20.82 13.27
C MET A 371 -10.80 21.92 13.07
N ARG A 372 -9.52 21.58 13.20
CA ARG A 372 -8.38 22.54 13.14
C ARG A 372 -8.28 23.21 11.77
N TRP A 373 -8.50 22.47 10.68
CA TRP A 373 -8.37 22.96 9.32
C TRP A 373 -9.72 23.12 8.57
N ARG A 374 -10.84 23.14 9.31
CA ARG A 374 -12.21 23.21 8.77
C ARG A 374 -12.38 24.30 7.69
N LYS A 375 -11.95 25.53 7.99
CA LYS A 375 -12.10 26.66 7.07
C LYS A 375 -11.34 26.45 5.76
N SER A 376 -10.14 25.92 5.81
CA SER A 376 -9.29 25.68 4.65
C SER A 376 -9.82 24.54 3.77
N LEU A 377 -10.29 23.45 4.36
CA LEU A 377 -10.83 22.29 3.67
C LEU A 377 -12.17 22.59 2.99
N LEU A 378 -13.10 23.28 3.66
CA LEU A 378 -14.39 23.66 3.08
C LEU A 378 -14.27 24.67 1.93
N ARG A 379 -13.33 25.62 2.01
CA ARG A 379 -13.10 26.61 0.94
C ARG A 379 -12.58 25.96 -0.33
N LYS A 380 -11.72 24.94 -0.23
CA LYS A 380 -11.15 24.24 -1.39
C LYS A 380 -12.14 23.30 -2.06
N ASP A 381 -13.06 22.69 -1.32
CA ASP A 381 -14.16 21.92 -1.90
C ASP A 381 -15.07 22.79 -2.80
N ALA A 382 -15.27 24.06 -2.41
CA ALA A 382 -16.06 25.00 -3.23
C ALA A 382 -15.38 25.39 -4.55
N ILE A 383 -14.05 25.42 -4.61
CA ILE A 383 -13.28 25.72 -5.83
C ILE A 383 -13.23 24.48 -6.75
N ALA A 384 -13.09 23.28 -6.19
CA ALA A 384 -13.03 22.04 -6.97
C ALA A 384 -14.32 21.71 -7.74
N ASN A 385 -15.47 22.25 -7.31
CA ASN A 385 -16.77 22.08 -7.99
C ASN A 385 -17.05 23.10 -9.10
N ARG A 386 -16.14 24.05 -9.36
CA ARG A 386 -16.32 25.09 -10.40
C ARG A 386 -15.48 24.85 -11.66
N ILE A 387 -14.72 23.75 -11.68
CA ILE A 387 -13.90 23.27 -12.80
C ILE A 387 -14.41 21.88 -13.22
#